data_065271e925f6061d6cc1d6c90c5f21ac
#
_entry.id   065271e925f6061d6cc1d6c90c5f21ac
#
_cell.length_a   1.000
_cell.length_b   1.000
_cell.length_c   1.000
_cell.angle_alpha   90.00
_cell.angle_beta   90.00
_cell.angle_gamma   90.00
#
_symmetry.space_group_name_H-M   'P 1'
#
loop_
_entity.id
_entity.type
_entity.pdbx_description
1 polymer ?
#
loop_
_entity_poly.entity_id
_entity_poly.type
_entity_poly.pdbx_seq_one_letter_code
_entity_poly.pdbx_strand_id
1 'polypeptide(L)'
;MATRTLIDTNILVYRYDRRFPDKQRIATEVLRDGIASGSARIAHQSIVEFVAATSRGGKEHRLLDTAAARREAEEFMVQFPILYPDTSVLRMALRGTAAYGLSWFDAHLWACAEVHGVAELLSEDFQHGRMYGTVLVRNPFLSVSPAT
;
A
#
# COMPACT_ATOMS: atom_id res chain seq x y z
N MET A 1 2.33 22.63 -1.68
CA MET A 1 2.03 21.40 -2.41
C MET A 1 1.73 20.26 -1.42
N ALA A 2 0.78 19.42 -1.74
CA ALA A 2 0.48 18.28 -0.90
C ALA A 2 1.67 17.31 -0.89
N THR A 3 1.95 16.74 0.28
CA THR A 3 2.98 15.71 0.46
C THR A 3 2.62 14.48 -0.36
N ARG A 4 3.57 13.98 -1.14
CA ARG A 4 3.37 12.73 -1.88
C ARG A 4 3.36 11.56 -0.92
N THR A 5 2.44 10.64 -1.16
CA THR A 5 2.18 9.50 -0.27
C THR A 5 2.15 8.21 -1.08
N LEU A 6 2.89 7.21 -0.62
CA LEU A 6 2.81 5.86 -1.18
C LEU A 6 1.80 5.06 -0.35
N ILE A 7 0.90 4.37 -1.03
CA ILE A 7 -0.17 3.59 -0.38
C ILE A 7 0.21 2.10 -0.41
N ASP A 8 0.29 1.48 0.77
CA ASP A 8 0.60 0.06 0.88
C ASP A 8 -0.55 -0.82 0.39
N THR A 9 -0.22 -2.02 -0.02
CA THR A 9 -1.14 -3.04 -0.53
C THR A 9 -2.32 -3.29 0.41
N ASN A 10 -2.08 -3.35 1.72
CA ASN A 10 -3.15 -3.64 2.68
C ASN A 10 -4.30 -2.63 2.61
N ILE A 11 -4.00 -1.37 2.32
CA ILE A 11 -5.04 -0.34 2.18
C ILE A 11 -5.89 -0.61 0.93
N LEU A 12 -5.27 -1.02 -0.17
CA LEU A 12 -5.98 -1.39 -1.38
C LEU A 12 -6.91 -2.59 -1.13
N VAL A 13 -6.43 -3.56 -0.39
CA VAL A 13 -7.19 -4.78 -0.06
C VAL A 13 -8.35 -4.47 0.88
N TYR A 14 -8.13 -3.65 1.93
CA TYR A 14 -9.19 -3.31 2.89
C TYR A 14 -10.40 -2.63 2.24
N ARG A 15 -10.20 -1.90 1.14
CA ARG A 15 -11.32 -1.32 0.41
C ARG A 15 -12.40 -2.35 0.06
N TYR A 16 -12.02 -3.62 -0.12
CA TYR A 16 -12.91 -4.70 -0.53
C TYR A 16 -13.18 -5.72 0.57
N ASP A 17 -12.62 -5.51 1.77
CA ASP A 17 -12.69 -6.49 2.85
C ASP A 17 -13.84 -6.20 3.82
N ARG A 18 -14.97 -6.85 3.59
CA ARG A 18 -16.20 -6.67 4.39
C ARG A 18 -16.07 -7.18 5.82
N ARG A 19 -15.06 -7.98 6.12
CA ARG A 19 -14.81 -8.49 7.47
C ARG A 19 -14.38 -7.39 8.42
N PHE A 20 -13.86 -6.28 7.89
CA PHE A 20 -13.34 -5.14 8.65
C PHE A 20 -14.01 -3.85 8.16
N PRO A 21 -15.30 -3.62 8.50
CA PRO A 21 -16.05 -2.50 7.92
C PRO A 21 -15.47 -1.12 8.24
N ASP A 22 -14.87 -0.93 9.43
CA ASP A 22 -14.24 0.34 9.78
C ASP A 22 -12.97 0.57 8.95
N LYS A 23 -12.15 -0.46 8.77
CA LYS A 23 -10.95 -0.36 7.92
C LYS A 23 -11.34 -0.18 6.46
N GLN A 24 -12.41 -0.83 6.00
CA GLN A 24 -12.94 -0.65 4.65
C GLN A 24 -13.32 0.80 4.40
N ARG A 25 -14.02 1.42 5.34
CA ARG A 25 -14.42 2.83 5.26
C ARG A 25 -13.22 3.76 5.21
N ILE A 26 -12.26 3.56 6.11
CA ILE A 26 -11.04 4.38 6.17
C ILE A 26 -10.21 4.22 4.88
N ALA A 27 -10.03 3.00 4.40
CA ALA A 27 -9.30 2.73 3.16
C ALA A 27 -9.97 3.43 1.98
N THR A 28 -11.29 3.38 1.90
CA THR A 28 -12.05 4.06 0.84
C THR A 28 -11.84 5.57 0.89
N GLU A 29 -11.87 6.18 2.08
CA GLU A 29 -11.61 7.61 2.26
C GLU A 29 -10.19 8.00 1.87
N VAL A 30 -9.20 7.21 2.30
CA VAL A 30 -7.78 7.43 1.96
C VAL A 30 -7.58 7.43 0.45
N LEU A 31 -8.15 6.46 -0.24
CA LEU A 31 -8.02 6.33 -1.69
C LEU A 31 -8.73 7.48 -2.41
N ARG A 32 -9.92 7.84 -1.97
CA ARG A 32 -10.67 8.97 -2.53
C ARG A 32 -9.91 10.28 -2.38
N ASP A 33 -9.38 10.55 -1.20
CA ASP A 33 -8.61 11.76 -0.92
C ASP A 33 -7.32 11.79 -1.73
N GLY A 34 -6.67 10.63 -1.88
CA GLY A 34 -5.46 10.51 -2.68
C GLY A 34 -5.69 10.80 -4.16
N ILE A 35 -6.83 10.38 -4.70
CA ILE A 35 -7.22 10.70 -6.08
C ILE A 35 -7.51 12.20 -6.21
N ALA A 36 -8.30 12.75 -5.30
CA ALA A 36 -8.72 14.15 -5.35
C ALA A 36 -7.53 15.10 -5.25
N SER A 37 -6.56 14.82 -4.39
CA SER A 37 -5.36 15.66 -4.21
C SER A 37 -4.29 15.43 -5.27
N GLY A 38 -4.32 14.29 -5.96
CA GLY A 38 -3.27 13.88 -6.87
C GLY A 38 -1.94 13.53 -6.20
N SER A 39 -1.91 13.42 -4.87
CA SER A 39 -0.68 13.20 -4.11
C SER A 39 -0.34 11.74 -3.89
N ALA A 40 -1.29 10.82 -4.04
CA ALA A 40 -1.10 9.41 -3.77
C ALA A 40 -0.42 8.69 -4.94
N ARG A 41 0.43 7.74 -4.58
CA ARG A 41 1.16 6.87 -5.51
C ARG A 41 0.96 5.43 -5.10
N ILE A 42 1.04 4.52 -6.06
CA ILE A 42 0.99 3.07 -5.80
C ILE A 42 2.23 2.44 -6.43
N ALA A 43 2.90 1.57 -5.68
CA ALA A 43 4.04 0.82 -6.22
C ALA A 43 3.54 -0.31 -7.11
N HIS A 44 4.31 -0.63 -8.15
CA HIS A 44 4.07 -1.81 -8.99
C HIS A 44 3.83 -3.06 -8.15
N GLN A 45 4.67 -3.27 -7.13
CA GLN A 45 4.54 -4.39 -6.19
C GLN A 45 3.13 -4.50 -5.61
N SER A 46 2.53 -3.37 -5.23
CA SER A 46 1.22 -3.34 -4.59
C SER A 46 0.09 -3.78 -5.52
N ILE A 47 0.20 -3.48 -6.81
CA ILE A 47 -0.76 -3.98 -7.80
C ILE A 47 -0.66 -5.51 -7.92
N VAL A 48 0.57 -6.04 -8.00
CA VAL A 48 0.81 -7.48 -8.08
C VAL A 48 0.24 -8.20 -6.84
N GLU A 49 0.55 -7.68 -5.65
CA GLU A 49 0.08 -8.25 -4.39
C GLU A 49 -1.43 -8.12 -4.22
N PHE A 50 -2.02 -7.01 -4.66
CA PHE A 50 -3.47 -6.79 -4.60
C PHE A 50 -4.24 -7.86 -5.36
N VAL A 51 -3.85 -8.14 -6.60
CA VAL A 51 -4.51 -9.16 -7.41
C VAL A 51 -4.38 -10.53 -6.74
N ALA A 52 -3.20 -10.88 -6.26
CA ALA A 52 -2.97 -12.14 -5.58
C ALA A 52 -3.80 -12.26 -4.29
N ALA A 53 -3.81 -11.22 -3.47
CA ALA A 53 -4.49 -11.24 -2.18
C ALA A 53 -6.01 -11.28 -2.29
N THR A 54 -6.60 -10.52 -3.22
CA THR A 54 -8.06 -10.40 -3.34
C THR A 54 -8.70 -11.59 -4.06
N SER A 55 -7.96 -12.26 -4.94
CA SER A 55 -8.48 -13.39 -5.70
C SER A 55 -8.08 -14.75 -5.14
N ARG A 56 -7.38 -14.77 -3.99
CA ARG A 56 -6.89 -16.00 -3.35
C ARG A 56 -8.04 -16.81 -2.76
N GLY A 57 -7.94 -18.12 -2.89
CA GLY A 57 -8.88 -19.06 -2.30
C GLY A 57 -10.07 -19.36 -3.20
N GLY A 58 -10.97 -20.22 -2.70
CA GLY A 58 -12.20 -20.57 -3.40
C GLY A 58 -13.24 -19.48 -3.31
N LYS A 59 -14.36 -19.70 -4.01
CA LYS A 59 -15.47 -18.73 -4.11
C LYS A 59 -15.96 -18.20 -2.76
N GLU A 60 -15.86 -18.99 -1.70
CA GLU A 60 -16.37 -18.64 -0.37
C GLU A 60 -15.41 -17.75 0.41
N HIS A 61 -14.13 -17.72 0.05
CA HIS A 61 -13.09 -17.09 0.86
C HIS A 61 -12.41 -15.90 0.19
N ARG A 62 -12.47 -15.81 -1.13
CA ARG A 62 -11.85 -14.69 -1.86
C ARG A 62 -12.67 -13.41 -1.72
N LEU A 63 -11.99 -12.28 -1.68
CA LEU A 63 -12.65 -10.98 -1.59
C LEU A 63 -13.27 -10.57 -2.92
N LEU A 64 -12.60 -10.88 -4.02
CA LEU A 64 -13.04 -10.59 -5.39
C LEU A 64 -12.85 -11.84 -6.25
N ASP A 65 -13.72 -12.04 -7.23
CA ASP A 65 -13.42 -13.03 -8.27
C ASP A 65 -12.27 -12.53 -9.15
N THR A 66 -11.72 -13.41 -9.96
CA THR A 66 -10.54 -13.11 -10.78
C THR A 66 -10.80 -11.95 -11.75
N ALA A 67 -11.98 -11.93 -12.37
CA ALA A 67 -12.33 -10.86 -13.31
C ALA A 67 -12.46 -9.50 -12.61
N ALA A 68 -13.08 -9.48 -11.42
CA ALA A 68 -13.21 -8.26 -10.62
C ALA A 68 -11.84 -7.77 -10.14
N ALA A 69 -10.97 -8.67 -9.67
CA ALA A 69 -9.63 -8.30 -9.23
C ALA A 69 -8.83 -7.64 -10.35
N ARG A 70 -8.89 -8.20 -11.56
CA ARG A 70 -8.22 -7.61 -12.72
C ARG A 70 -8.79 -6.23 -13.06
N ARG A 71 -10.10 -6.09 -13.07
CA ARG A 71 -10.76 -4.82 -13.38
C ARG A 71 -10.38 -3.73 -12.38
N GLU A 72 -10.41 -4.05 -11.09
CA GLU A 72 -10.06 -3.10 -10.04
C GLU A 72 -8.58 -2.73 -10.07
N ALA A 73 -7.70 -3.68 -10.40
CA ALA A 73 -6.27 -3.40 -10.59
C ALA A 73 -6.04 -2.41 -11.73
N GLU A 74 -6.72 -2.58 -12.86
CA GLU A 74 -6.62 -1.65 -13.98
C GLU A 74 -7.15 -0.26 -13.62
N GLU A 75 -8.24 -0.19 -12.83
CA GLU A 75 -8.75 1.09 -12.34
C GLU A 75 -7.74 1.81 -11.47
N PHE A 76 -7.05 1.11 -10.58
CA PHE A 76 -5.98 1.72 -9.78
C PHE A 76 -4.88 2.29 -10.67
N MET A 77 -4.51 1.58 -11.74
CA MET A 77 -3.47 2.05 -12.66
C MET A 77 -3.89 3.29 -13.46
N VAL A 78 -5.18 3.48 -13.67
CA VAL A 78 -5.73 4.69 -14.31
C VAL A 78 -5.79 5.85 -13.32
N GLN A 79 -6.21 5.57 -12.08
CA GLN A 79 -6.49 6.59 -11.07
C GLN A 79 -5.25 7.11 -10.35
N PHE A 80 -4.20 6.31 -10.26
CA PHE A 80 -2.97 6.65 -9.52
C PHE A 80 -1.73 6.51 -10.38
N PRO A 81 -0.75 7.43 -10.23
CA PRO A 81 0.58 7.18 -10.79
C PRO A 81 1.18 5.92 -10.16
N ILE A 82 1.74 5.06 -11.00
CA ILE A 82 2.39 3.83 -10.56
C ILE A 82 3.90 4.03 -10.56
N LEU A 83 4.55 3.64 -9.46
CA LEU A 83 5.99 3.69 -9.32
C LEU A 83 6.58 2.31 -9.61
N TYR A 84 7.49 2.25 -10.55
CA TYR A 84 8.10 0.99 -10.99
C TYR A 84 9.48 0.81 -10.35
N PRO A 85 9.83 -0.41 -9.96
CA PRO A 85 11.14 -0.69 -9.39
C PRO A 85 12.23 -0.71 -10.45
N ASP A 86 13.43 -0.36 -10.03
CA ASP A 86 14.65 -0.52 -10.81
C ASP A 86 15.76 -1.09 -9.91
N THR A 87 16.98 -1.16 -10.41
CA THR A 87 18.12 -1.66 -9.64
C THR A 87 18.36 -0.85 -8.36
N SER A 88 18.12 0.47 -8.41
CA SER A 88 18.28 1.34 -7.22
C SER A 88 17.31 0.95 -6.12
N VAL A 89 16.08 0.62 -6.46
CA VAL A 89 15.07 0.15 -5.48
C VAL A 89 15.51 -1.15 -4.83
N LEU A 90 15.99 -2.11 -5.62
CA LEU A 90 16.47 -3.39 -5.08
C LEU A 90 17.66 -3.19 -4.12
N ARG A 91 18.63 -2.36 -4.49
CA ARG A 91 19.78 -2.07 -3.63
C ARG A 91 19.37 -1.39 -2.34
N MET A 92 18.45 -0.43 -2.42
CA MET A 92 17.93 0.26 -1.25
C MET A 92 17.15 -0.70 -0.34
N ALA A 93 16.37 -1.61 -0.92
CA ALA A 93 15.65 -2.63 -0.16
C ALA A 93 16.59 -3.54 0.63
N LEU A 94 17.68 -3.97 0.02
CA LEU A 94 18.70 -4.77 0.71
C LEU A 94 19.28 -4.02 1.92
N ARG A 95 19.55 -2.73 1.77
CA ARG A 95 20.00 -1.87 2.87
C ARG A 95 18.95 -1.75 3.96
N GLY A 96 17.68 -1.62 3.58
CA GLY A 96 16.58 -1.51 4.54
C GLY A 96 16.38 -2.76 5.39
N THR A 97 16.60 -3.95 4.85
CA THR A 97 16.56 -5.18 5.64
C THR A 97 17.64 -5.18 6.71
N ALA A 98 18.83 -4.71 6.38
CA ALA A 98 19.95 -4.65 7.34
C ALA A 98 19.76 -3.52 8.36
N ALA A 99 19.35 -2.34 7.91
CA ALA A 99 19.28 -1.14 8.77
C ALA A 99 18.07 -1.16 9.69
N TYR A 100 16.93 -1.67 9.25
CA TYR A 100 15.65 -1.56 9.97
C TYR A 100 15.05 -2.91 10.35
N GLY A 101 15.64 -4.01 9.95
CA GLY A 101 15.09 -5.33 10.21
C GLY A 101 13.75 -5.59 9.50
N LEU A 102 13.50 -4.89 8.41
CA LEU A 102 12.26 -5.07 7.65
C LEU A 102 12.24 -6.42 6.94
N SER A 103 11.04 -7.00 6.78
CA SER A 103 10.86 -8.13 5.88
C SER A 103 11.26 -7.73 4.46
N TRP A 104 11.54 -8.71 3.61
CA TRP A 104 11.98 -8.41 2.24
C TRP A 104 10.96 -7.58 1.46
N PHE A 105 9.67 -7.96 1.54
CA PHE A 105 8.62 -7.24 0.81
C PHE A 105 8.35 -5.85 1.38
N ASP A 106 8.39 -5.69 2.70
CA ASP A 106 8.26 -4.37 3.35
C ASP A 106 9.44 -3.47 3.02
N ALA A 107 10.64 -4.01 3.04
CA ALA A 107 11.85 -3.27 2.66
C ALA A 107 11.77 -2.79 1.20
N HIS A 108 11.25 -3.62 0.31
CA HIS A 108 11.08 -3.29 -1.10
C HIS A 108 10.08 -2.16 -1.28
N LEU A 109 8.96 -2.19 -0.56
CA LEU A 109 7.95 -1.14 -0.60
C LEU A 109 8.50 0.19 -0.07
N TRP A 110 9.16 0.15 1.09
CA TRP A 110 9.83 1.33 1.65
C TRP A 110 10.86 1.90 0.68
N ALA A 111 11.69 1.04 0.10
CA ALA A 111 12.73 1.45 -0.84
C ALA A 111 12.14 2.16 -2.07
N CYS A 112 10.99 1.72 -2.53
CA CYS A 112 10.28 2.38 -3.62
C CYS A 112 9.96 3.83 -3.27
N ALA A 113 9.45 4.08 -2.07
CA ALA A 113 9.20 5.45 -1.59
C ALA A 113 10.49 6.25 -1.45
N GLU A 114 11.50 5.67 -0.84
CA GLU A 114 12.79 6.36 -0.61
C GLU A 114 13.46 6.78 -1.91
N VAL A 115 13.56 5.86 -2.87
CA VAL A 115 14.23 6.12 -4.17
C VAL A 115 13.45 7.13 -5.02
N HIS A 116 12.12 7.08 -4.97
CA HIS A 116 11.30 8.00 -5.75
C HIS A 116 11.03 9.34 -5.05
N GLY A 117 11.61 9.56 -3.88
CA GLY A 117 11.44 10.83 -3.14
C GLY A 117 10.03 11.05 -2.63
N VAL A 118 9.31 9.97 -2.32
CA VAL A 118 7.97 10.02 -1.73
C VAL A 118 8.12 10.11 -0.22
N ALA A 119 7.65 11.20 0.37
CA ALA A 119 7.96 11.52 1.76
C ALA A 119 7.15 10.73 2.80
N GLU A 120 6.06 10.09 2.39
CA GLU A 120 5.14 9.43 3.31
C GLU A 120 4.72 8.07 2.79
N LEU A 121 4.64 7.09 3.69
CA LEU A 121 4.12 5.75 3.40
C LEU A 121 2.95 5.49 4.33
N LEU A 122 1.78 5.20 3.77
CA LEU A 122 0.61 4.76 4.54
C LEU A 122 0.59 3.25 4.60
N SER A 123 0.71 2.70 5.80
CA SER A 123 0.76 1.25 6.03
C SER A 123 0.43 0.93 7.48
N GLU A 124 -0.20 -0.23 7.71
CA GLU A 124 -0.36 -0.75 9.08
C GLU A 124 0.77 -1.67 9.52
N ASP A 125 1.67 -2.04 8.61
CA ASP A 125 2.71 -3.05 8.86
C ASP A 125 4.03 -2.49 9.38
N PHE A 126 4.18 -1.17 9.36
CA PHE A 126 5.37 -0.46 9.85
C PHE A 126 5.05 0.23 11.16
N GLN A 127 6.09 0.70 11.85
CA GLN A 127 5.91 1.45 13.08
C GLN A 127 5.37 2.86 12.78
N HIS A 128 4.18 3.15 13.29
CA HIS A 128 3.54 4.45 13.10
C HIS A 128 4.38 5.60 13.65
N GLY A 129 4.49 6.67 12.87
CA GLY A 129 5.19 7.89 13.26
C GLY A 129 6.71 7.80 13.16
N ARG A 130 7.23 6.67 12.72
CA ARG A 130 8.68 6.49 12.57
C ARG A 130 9.16 6.96 11.20
N MET A 131 10.33 7.62 11.20
CA MET A 131 11.07 7.93 9.98
C MET A 131 11.96 6.75 9.63
N TYR A 132 11.77 6.19 8.43
CA TYR A 132 12.67 5.21 7.84
C TYR A 132 13.43 5.93 6.72
N GLY A 133 14.68 6.29 6.96
CA GLY A 133 15.39 7.19 6.04
C GLY A 133 14.68 8.54 5.95
N THR A 134 14.21 8.90 4.77
CA THR A 134 13.47 10.15 4.54
C THR A 134 11.96 9.94 4.45
N VAL A 135 11.48 8.73 4.74
CA VAL A 135 10.07 8.35 4.61
C VAL A 135 9.41 8.26 5.98
N LEU A 136 8.38 9.06 6.20
CA LEU A 136 7.55 9.00 7.40
C LEU A 136 6.44 7.96 7.20
N VAL A 137 6.33 7.01 8.12
CA VAL A 137 5.23 6.04 8.08
C VAL A 137 4.07 6.53 8.92
N ARG A 138 2.86 6.45 8.35
CA ARG A 138 1.62 6.65 9.09
C ARG A 138 0.69 5.47 8.89
N ASN A 139 0.11 5.00 10.00
CA ASN A 139 -0.94 3.98 9.98
C ASN A 139 -2.30 4.68 10.05
N PRO A 140 -3.10 4.66 8.97
CA PRO A 140 -4.39 5.35 8.96
C PRO A 140 -5.47 4.66 9.81
N PHE A 141 -5.19 3.45 10.31
CA PHE A 141 -6.16 2.61 11.04
C PHE A 141 -6.04 2.67 12.56
N LEU A 142 -5.19 3.52 13.10
CA LEU A 142 -4.92 3.55 14.56
C LEU A 142 -6.13 3.88 15.41
N SER A 143 -7.12 4.60 14.88
CA SER A 143 -8.35 4.93 15.59
C SER A 143 -9.37 3.80 15.60
N VAL A 144 -9.09 2.70 14.89
CA VAL A 144 -10.00 1.55 14.78
C VAL A 144 -9.63 0.52 15.84
N SER A 145 -10.64 0.04 16.58
CA SER A 145 -10.44 -1.06 17.52
C SER A 145 -9.95 -2.31 16.76
N PRO A 146 -8.99 -3.07 17.32
CA PRO A 146 -8.58 -4.32 16.71
C PRO A 146 -9.81 -5.22 16.51
N ALA A 147 -9.86 -5.91 15.37
CA ALA A 147 -10.87 -6.91 15.13
C ALA A 147 -10.68 -8.05 16.16
N THR A 148 -11.68 -8.27 16.97
CA THR A 148 -11.73 -9.38 17.92
C THR A 148 -12.24 -10.63 17.24
#